data_f8d4cb422e9c3281de5300332fd32798
#
_entry.id   f8d4cb422e9c3281de5300332fd32798
#
_cell.length_a   1.000
_cell.length_b   1.000
_cell.length_c   1.000
_cell.angle_alpha   90.00
_cell.angle_beta   90.00
_cell.angle_gamma   90.00
#
_symmetry.space_group_name_H-M   'P 1'
#
loop_
_entity.id
_entity.type
_entity.pdbx_description
1 polymer ?
#
loop_
_entity_poly.entity_id
_entity_poly.type
_entity_poly.pdbx_seq_one_letter_code
_entity_poly.pdbx_strand_id
1 'polypeptide(L)'
;MDYKDLLFCPLDLPTPPVIDYSKFKVWYNEQLDFNKKHNVTALLADGKQEYPWEVSWALWWNTYDKPNPWICNFEKTFPELVEYFKLYPFKQFKSISFLDQKESRDVYLHTDPDNRWGMRFYLFNGLGEKLYFVKSKERLTTRLRTMVDNKYTDLWEHSQKEKLYAKFPEKRCAWMLNSLDAFHGIEKNPSPMGNRVTCVLNGDYDYKKLFELLERSVKKYKQYSIVY
;
A
#
# COMPACT_ATOMS: atom_id res chain seq x y z
N MET A 1 -24.59 1.27 2.24
CA MET A 1 -23.37 2.03 2.64
C MET A 1 -22.80 2.66 1.38
N ASP A 2 -22.51 3.93 1.39
CA ASP A 2 -21.67 4.51 0.33
C ASP A 2 -20.22 4.06 0.58
N TYR A 3 -19.66 3.27 -0.33
CA TYR A 3 -18.27 2.80 -0.17
C TYR A 3 -17.23 3.94 -0.19
N LYS A 4 -17.62 5.13 -0.59
CA LYS A 4 -16.75 6.32 -0.50
C LYS A 4 -16.44 6.71 0.95
N ASP A 5 -17.32 6.34 1.87
CA ASP A 5 -17.14 6.60 3.30
C ASP A 5 -16.32 5.51 4.00
N LEU A 6 -16.04 4.39 3.31
CA LEU A 6 -15.20 3.31 3.83
C LEU A 6 -13.74 3.70 3.73
N LEU A 7 -13.08 3.95 4.87
CA LEU A 7 -11.68 4.37 4.93
C LEU A 7 -10.72 3.20 4.91
N PHE A 8 -11.07 2.14 5.62
CA PHE A 8 -10.23 0.94 5.78
C PHE A 8 -11.11 -0.30 5.99
N CYS A 9 -10.69 -1.40 5.39
CA CYS A 9 -11.32 -2.69 5.61
C CYS A 9 -10.36 -3.84 5.33
N PRO A 10 -10.18 -4.81 6.25
CA PRO A 10 -9.61 -6.11 5.90
C PRO A 10 -10.48 -6.79 4.83
N LEU A 11 -9.85 -7.48 3.89
CA LEU A 11 -10.56 -8.10 2.76
C LEU A 11 -10.88 -9.56 3.05
N ASP A 12 -12.07 -9.96 2.65
CA ASP A 12 -12.51 -11.37 2.69
C ASP A 12 -11.88 -12.16 1.52
N LEU A 13 -10.57 -12.29 1.59
CA LEU A 13 -9.72 -13.10 0.73
C LEU A 13 -9.03 -14.16 1.58
N PRO A 14 -8.52 -15.22 0.96
CA PRO A 14 -7.63 -16.16 1.64
C PRO A 14 -6.46 -15.45 2.31
N THR A 15 -5.87 -16.08 3.31
CA THR A 15 -4.64 -15.57 3.95
C THR A 15 -3.54 -15.44 2.89
N PRO A 16 -2.83 -14.29 2.83
CA PRO A 16 -1.70 -14.12 1.94
C PRO A 16 -0.65 -15.23 2.14
N PRO A 17 -0.05 -15.75 1.07
CA PRO A 17 0.94 -16.82 1.18
C PRO A 17 2.15 -16.39 2.02
N VAL A 18 2.75 -17.34 2.70
CA VAL A 18 4.03 -17.17 3.40
C VAL A 18 5.13 -17.51 2.42
N ILE A 19 6.07 -16.60 2.24
CA ILE A 19 7.23 -16.81 1.39
C ILE A 19 8.52 -16.74 2.22
N ASP A 20 9.58 -17.35 1.71
CA ASP A 20 10.90 -17.26 2.32
C ASP A 20 11.46 -15.85 2.17
N TYR A 21 11.84 -15.21 3.29
CA TYR A 21 12.36 -13.84 3.30
C TYR A 21 13.70 -13.73 2.59
N SER A 22 14.60 -14.70 2.77
CA SER A 22 15.91 -14.66 2.15
C SER A 22 15.82 -14.77 0.63
N LYS A 23 14.97 -15.68 0.15
CA LYS A 23 14.67 -15.83 -1.28
C LYS A 23 14.05 -14.53 -1.84
N PHE A 24 13.11 -13.91 -1.10
CA PHE A 24 12.51 -12.65 -1.50
C PHE A 24 13.56 -11.53 -1.58
N LYS A 25 14.45 -11.42 -0.60
CA LYS A 25 15.48 -10.36 -0.57
C LYS A 25 16.47 -10.48 -1.71
N VAL A 26 16.88 -11.69 -2.08
CA VAL A 26 17.75 -11.91 -3.25
C VAL A 26 17.05 -11.38 -4.51
N TRP A 27 15.85 -11.86 -4.79
CA TRP A 27 15.06 -11.41 -5.93
C TRP A 27 14.84 -9.87 -5.92
N TYR A 28 14.47 -9.33 -4.77
CA TYR A 28 14.18 -7.91 -4.61
C TYR A 28 15.40 -7.03 -4.94
N ASN A 29 16.57 -7.40 -4.45
CA ASN A 29 17.80 -6.67 -4.72
C ASN A 29 18.18 -6.74 -6.21
N GLU A 30 18.05 -7.90 -6.84
CA GLU A 30 18.25 -8.05 -8.29
C GLU A 30 17.31 -7.16 -9.09
N GLN A 31 16.05 -7.03 -8.69
CA GLN A 31 15.09 -6.13 -9.33
C GLN A 31 15.45 -4.65 -9.13
N LEU A 32 15.88 -4.27 -7.94
CA LEU A 32 16.33 -2.89 -7.70
C LEU A 32 17.53 -2.53 -8.57
N ASP A 33 18.50 -3.42 -8.69
CA ASP A 33 19.69 -3.19 -9.52
C ASP A 33 19.32 -3.14 -11.00
N PHE A 34 18.43 -4.02 -11.46
CA PHE A 34 17.89 -3.96 -12.81
C PHE A 34 17.18 -2.63 -13.06
N ASN A 35 16.30 -2.21 -12.14
CA ASN A 35 15.57 -0.96 -12.24
C ASN A 35 16.53 0.24 -12.39
N LYS A 36 17.55 0.32 -11.53
CA LYS A 36 18.57 1.37 -11.59
C LYS A 36 19.28 1.40 -12.94
N LYS A 37 19.70 0.22 -13.43
CA LYS A 37 20.43 0.09 -14.70
C LYS A 37 19.61 0.51 -15.92
N HIS A 38 18.31 0.31 -15.88
CA HIS A 38 17.42 0.53 -17.03
C HIS A 38 16.55 1.78 -16.90
N ASN A 39 16.79 2.65 -15.91
CA ASN A 39 15.98 3.83 -15.64
C ASN A 39 14.46 3.51 -15.59
N VAL A 40 14.10 2.31 -15.17
CA VAL A 40 12.70 1.88 -15.01
C VAL A 40 11.99 2.66 -13.90
N THR A 41 12.71 3.51 -13.30
CA THR A 41 12.45 4.27 -12.10
C THR A 41 11.72 5.57 -12.31
N ALA A 42 10.81 5.62 -13.21
CA ALA A 42 9.89 6.74 -13.21
C ALA A 42 9.16 6.96 -11.86
N LEU A 43 9.31 6.04 -10.91
CA LEU A 43 8.73 6.12 -9.58
C LEU A 43 9.75 6.12 -8.43
N LEU A 44 10.94 5.67 -8.66
CA LEU A 44 12.03 6.08 -7.79
C LEU A 44 12.38 7.46 -8.26
N ALA A 45 11.91 8.44 -7.55
CA ALA A 45 12.27 9.81 -7.77
C ALA A 45 13.57 9.93 -8.53
N ASP A 46 13.58 10.79 -9.49
CA ASP A 46 14.73 11.29 -10.22
C ASP A 46 15.89 11.80 -9.33
N GLY A 47 16.25 11.08 -8.30
CA GLY A 47 17.32 11.38 -7.35
C GLY A 47 17.20 12.73 -6.62
N LYS A 48 16.12 13.48 -6.88
CA LYS A 48 15.88 14.82 -6.32
C LYS A 48 14.71 14.87 -5.33
N GLN A 49 13.87 13.86 -5.24
CA GLN A 49 12.93 13.74 -4.15
C GLN A 49 13.60 12.95 -3.03
N GLU A 50 14.16 13.62 -2.08
CA GLU A 50 14.42 13.09 -0.77
C GLU A 50 13.07 12.72 -0.15
N TYR A 51 12.64 11.49 -0.40
CA TYR A 51 11.59 10.95 0.45
C TYR A 51 12.15 10.92 1.86
N PRO A 52 11.46 11.47 2.85
CA PRO A 52 11.94 11.49 4.24
C PRO A 52 12.01 10.08 4.86
N TRP A 53 11.78 9.04 4.07
CA TRP A 53 11.85 7.64 4.46
C TRP A 53 12.58 6.83 3.39
N GLU A 54 13.52 6.03 3.82
CA GLU A 54 14.19 5.06 2.97
C GLU A 54 13.23 3.92 2.66
N VAL A 55 12.40 4.10 1.65
CA VAL A 55 11.56 3.06 1.09
C VAL A 55 12.11 2.70 -0.27
N SER A 56 12.50 1.45 -0.43
CA SER A 56 12.88 0.92 -1.73
C SER A 56 11.66 0.30 -2.40
N TRP A 57 11.54 0.48 -3.71
CA TRP A 57 10.45 -0.07 -4.50
C TRP A 57 10.99 -1.06 -5.51
N ALA A 58 10.38 -2.23 -5.57
CA ALA A 58 10.52 -3.14 -6.69
C ALA A 58 9.15 -3.31 -7.36
N LEU A 59 9.08 -3.08 -8.64
CA LEU A 59 7.89 -3.27 -9.45
C LEU A 59 7.95 -4.64 -10.12
N TRP A 60 6.90 -5.42 -9.96
CA TRP A 60 6.78 -6.67 -10.68
C TRP A 60 6.00 -6.51 -11.98
N TRP A 61 4.94 -5.72 -12.01
CA TRP A 61 4.08 -5.56 -13.19
C TRP A 61 3.85 -4.08 -13.49
N ASN A 62 4.12 -3.70 -14.74
CA ASN A 62 3.78 -2.39 -15.24
C ASN A 62 3.14 -2.57 -16.63
N THR A 63 1.90 -2.18 -16.78
CA THR A 63 1.08 -2.43 -17.97
C THR A 63 1.15 -1.33 -19.02
N TYR A 64 2.17 -0.51 -19.02
CA TYR A 64 2.39 0.38 -20.14
C TYR A 64 2.85 -0.43 -21.37
N ASP A 65 1.89 -0.98 -22.09
CA ASP A 65 1.96 -1.54 -23.45
C ASP A 65 3.11 -2.50 -23.82
N LYS A 66 4.02 -2.84 -22.92
CA LYS A 66 5.09 -3.79 -23.19
C LYS A 66 5.31 -4.69 -21.97
N PRO A 67 5.39 -6.02 -22.17
CA PRO A 67 5.76 -6.90 -21.08
C PRO A 67 7.17 -6.54 -20.60
N ASN A 68 7.29 -6.21 -19.33
CA ASN A 68 8.58 -5.93 -18.70
C ASN A 68 9.41 -7.22 -18.69
N PRO A 69 10.63 -7.23 -19.26
CA PRO A 69 11.41 -8.45 -19.42
C PRO A 69 11.80 -9.13 -18.10
N TRP A 70 11.72 -8.43 -16.97
CA TRP A 70 12.02 -8.98 -15.64
C TRP A 70 10.83 -9.62 -14.92
N ILE A 71 9.62 -9.48 -15.44
CA ILE A 71 8.40 -10.13 -14.90
C ILE A 71 8.56 -11.66 -14.87
N CYS A 72 9.21 -12.22 -15.87
CA CYS A 72 9.35 -13.67 -16.03
C CYS A 72 10.02 -14.39 -14.85
N ASN A 73 10.91 -13.71 -14.13
CA ASN A 73 11.57 -14.30 -12.96
C ASN A 73 10.67 -14.35 -11.74
N PHE A 74 9.80 -13.36 -11.56
CA PHE A 74 8.89 -13.32 -10.42
C PHE A 74 7.92 -14.50 -10.44
N GLU A 75 7.30 -14.75 -11.58
CA GLU A 75 6.32 -15.83 -11.75
C GLU A 75 6.91 -17.22 -11.48
N LYS A 76 8.18 -17.41 -11.85
CA LYS A 76 8.91 -18.66 -11.57
C LYS A 76 9.35 -18.76 -10.11
N THR A 77 9.67 -17.62 -9.51
CA THR A 77 10.22 -17.56 -8.15
C THR A 77 9.14 -17.64 -7.10
N PHE A 78 7.98 -16.99 -7.33
CA PHE A 78 6.88 -16.88 -6.39
C PHE A 78 5.53 -17.18 -7.05
N PRO A 79 5.31 -18.39 -7.59
CA PRO A 79 4.05 -18.72 -8.25
C PRO A 79 2.85 -18.60 -7.30
N GLU A 80 3.03 -18.85 -6.00
CA GLU A 80 2.00 -18.72 -4.98
C GLU A 80 1.52 -17.27 -4.80
N LEU A 81 2.40 -16.27 -4.97
CA LEU A 81 1.99 -14.87 -4.96
C LEU A 81 1.22 -14.50 -6.21
N VAL A 82 1.64 -15.03 -7.37
CA VAL A 82 0.94 -14.79 -8.63
C VAL A 82 -0.48 -15.31 -8.57
N GLU A 83 -0.68 -16.53 -8.08
CA GLU A 83 -2.03 -17.09 -7.90
C GLU A 83 -2.86 -16.26 -6.90
N TYR A 84 -2.22 -15.78 -5.84
CA TYR A 84 -2.88 -14.92 -4.87
C TYR A 84 -3.32 -13.59 -5.48
N PHE A 85 -2.52 -12.95 -6.33
CA PHE A 85 -2.87 -11.71 -6.98
C PHE A 85 -4.11 -11.84 -7.88
N LYS A 86 -4.32 -13.00 -8.52
CA LYS A 86 -5.50 -13.25 -9.36
C LYS A 86 -6.84 -13.21 -8.60
N LEU A 87 -6.79 -13.26 -7.27
CA LEU A 87 -7.98 -13.17 -6.41
C LEU A 87 -8.52 -11.75 -6.27
N TYR A 88 -7.71 -10.75 -6.61
CA TYR A 88 -8.11 -9.35 -6.50
C TYR A 88 -9.04 -8.95 -7.66
N PRO A 89 -9.95 -7.99 -7.42
CA PRO A 89 -11.00 -7.63 -8.35
C PRO A 89 -10.51 -6.68 -9.45
N PHE A 90 -9.37 -6.99 -10.07
CA PHE A 90 -8.87 -6.21 -11.19
C PHE A 90 -9.29 -6.83 -12.52
N LYS A 91 -9.70 -5.99 -13.46
CA LYS A 91 -9.79 -6.35 -14.89
C LYS A 91 -8.39 -6.43 -15.50
N GLN A 92 -7.54 -5.48 -15.10
CA GLN A 92 -6.17 -5.37 -15.54
C GLN A 92 -5.31 -4.79 -14.42
N PHE A 93 -4.20 -5.44 -14.11
CA PHE A 93 -3.19 -4.88 -13.23
C PHE A 93 -2.42 -3.79 -13.96
N LYS A 94 -2.15 -2.68 -13.26
CA LYS A 94 -1.26 -1.61 -13.73
C LYS A 94 0.11 -1.72 -13.11
N SER A 95 0.16 -2.01 -11.83
CA SER A 95 1.42 -2.25 -11.14
C SER A 95 1.21 -3.10 -9.90
N ILE A 96 2.21 -3.88 -9.58
CA ILE A 96 2.36 -4.54 -8.28
C ILE A 96 3.70 -4.09 -7.74
N SER A 97 3.69 -3.45 -6.58
CA SER A 97 4.87 -2.83 -6.00
C SER A 97 5.16 -3.45 -4.65
N PHE A 98 6.43 -3.66 -4.38
CA PHE A 98 6.92 -4.08 -3.08
C PHE A 98 7.65 -2.92 -2.42
N LEU A 99 7.17 -2.50 -1.26
CA LEU A 99 7.77 -1.47 -0.43
C LEU A 99 8.58 -2.14 0.65
N ASP A 100 9.89 -2.09 0.55
CA ASP A 100 10.79 -2.59 1.59
C ASP A 100 11.19 -1.44 2.50
N GLN A 101 10.78 -1.51 3.74
CA GLN A 101 11.09 -0.53 4.77
C GLN A 101 11.90 -1.21 5.87
N LYS A 102 13.09 -0.67 6.09
CA LYS A 102 14.06 -1.26 7.03
C LYS A 102 13.95 -0.67 8.43
N GLU A 103 13.41 0.53 8.55
CA GLU A 103 13.32 1.26 9.80
C GLU A 103 11.88 1.69 10.06
N SER A 104 11.48 1.64 11.32
CA SER A 104 10.18 2.18 11.72
C SER A 104 10.25 3.70 11.77
N ARG A 105 9.39 4.35 11.00
CA ARG A 105 9.32 5.82 10.91
C ARG A 105 7.88 6.29 10.87
N ASP A 106 7.70 7.53 11.31
CA ASP A 106 6.44 8.22 11.10
C ASP A 106 6.28 8.56 9.63
N VAL A 107 5.11 8.22 9.07
CA VAL A 107 4.68 8.71 7.77
C VAL A 107 3.62 9.78 8.01
N TYR A 108 3.90 10.97 7.50
CA TYR A 108 2.99 12.09 7.64
C TYR A 108 1.62 11.82 7.05
N LEU A 109 0.64 12.52 7.57
CA LEU A 109 -0.72 12.48 7.10
C LEU A 109 -0.79 12.92 5.63
N HIS A 110 -1.30 12.05 4.75
CA HIS A 110 -1.37 12.30 3.31
C HIS A 110 -2.54 11.55 2.67
N THR A 111 -2.78 11.81 1.40
CA THR A 111 -3.63 11.02 0.53
C THR A 111 -2.83 10.56 -0.69
N ASP A 112 -3.14 9.39 -1.21
CA ASP A 112 -2.52 8.89 -2.45
C ASP A 112 -3.36 9.33 -3.66
N PRO A 113 -2.77 10.00 -4.65
CA PRO A 113 -3.55 10.63 -5.74
C PRO A 113 -4.13 9.66 -6.77
N ASP A 114 -3.61 8.44 -6.85
CA ASP A 114 -3.77 7.63 -8.05
C ASP A 114 -4.87 6.57 -7.97
N ASN A 115 -5.24 6.12 -6.78
CA ASN A 115 -6.29 5.11 -6.62
C ASN A 115 -7.13 5.35 -5.38
N ARG A 116 -8.48 5.37 -5.54
CA ARG A 116 -9.37 5.46 -4.39
C ARG A 116 -9.24 4.26 -3.46
N TRP A 117 -9.19 3.06 -4.01
CA TRP A 117 -9.13 1.83 -3.23
C TRP A 117 -7.77 1.16 -3.39
N GLY A 118 -6.80 1.60 -2.58
CA GLY A 118 -5.49 0.95 -2.51
C GLY A 118 -5.58 -0.42 -1.87
N MET A 119 -5.29 -1.47 -2.64
CA MET A 119 -5.27 -2.85 -2.14
C MET A 119 -3.87 -3.25 -1.72
N ARG A 120 -3.73 -3.80 -0.53
CA ARG A 120 -2.43 -4.07 0.07
C ARG A 120 -2.46 -5.32 0.95
N PHE A 121 -1.28 -5.85 1.20
CA PHE A 121 -1.03 -6.81 2.29
C PHE A 121 0.44 -6.75 2.70
N TYR A 122 0.73 -7.21 3.91
CA TYR A 122 2.10 -7.36 4.35
C TYR A 122 2.65 -8.72 3.95
N LEU A 123 3.78 -8.73 3.23
CA LEU A 123 4.61 -9.93 3.10
C LEU A 123 5.32 -10.20 4.43
N PHE A 124 5.91 -9.15 5.00
CA PHE A 124 6.59 -9.16 6.27
C PHE A 124 6.22 -7.90 7.04
N ASN A 125 5.91 -8.02 8.30
CA ASN A 125 5.50 -6.90 9.16
C ASN A 125 6.25 -6.92 10.49
N GLY A 126 7.58 -6.91 10.42
CA GLY A 126 8.44 -6.88 11.60
C GLY A 126 8.52 -5.50 12.27
N LEU A 127 8.10 -4.44 11.59
CA LEU A 127 8.15 -3.09 12.16
C LEU A 127 7.01 -2.79 13.13
N GLY A 128 5.87 -3.46 12.98
CA GLY A 128 4.73 -3.31 13.89
C GLY A 128 4.17 -1.89 14.00
N GLU A 129 4.33 -1.09 12.95
CA GLU A 129 3.84 0.28 12.87
C GLU A 129 2.33 0.35 12.84
N LYS A 130 1.77 1.49 13.25
CA LYS A 130 0.34 1.72 13.32
C LYS A 130 -0.13 2.59 12.16
N LEU A 131 -0.93 2.04 11.28
CA LEU A 131 -1.67 2.81 10.29
C LEU A 131 -2.81 3.55 10.98
N TYR A 132 -2.93 4.85 10.74
CA TYR A 132 -4.02 5.67 11.28
C TYR A 132 -4.67 6.52 10.19
N PHE A 133 -5.91 6.89 10.46
CA PHE A 133 -6.72 7.79 9.66
C PHE A 133 -7.12 8.99 10.51
N VAL A 134 -7.41 10.10 9.85
CA VAL A 134 -7.98 11.28 10.50
C VAL A 134 -9.37 11.50 9.97
N LYS A 135 -10.34 11.56 10.88
CA LYS A 135 -11.72 11.88 10.54
C LYS A 135 -11.82 13.39 10.25
N SER A 136 -11.97 13.73 9.00
CA SER A 136 -12.23 15.11 8.59
C SER A 136 -13.60 15.19 7.94
N LYS A 137 -14.47 16.07 8.44
CA LYS A 137 -15.76 16.39 7.82
C LYS A 137 -15.59 17.17 6.51
N GLU A 138 -14.50 17.89 6.39
CA GLU A 138 -14.12 18.60 5.18
C GLU A 138 -13.31 17.63 4.32
N ARG A 139 -13.92 17.15 3.24
CA ARG A 139 -13.15 16.57 2.15
C ARG A 139 -12.23 17.67 1.65
N LEU A 140 -10.98 17.62 2.05
CA LEU A 140 -9.99 18.53 1.54
C LEU A 140 -9.84 18.24 0.05
N THR A 141 -10.58 18.98 -0.76
CA THR A 141 -10.53 18.89 -2.22
C THR A 141 -9.24 19.46 -2.79
N THR A 142 -8.43 20.07 -1.98
CA THR A 142 -7.15 20.63 -2.36
C THR A 142 -6.05 19.61 -2.11
N ARG A 143 -5.49 19.11 -3.21
CA ARG A 143 -4.19 18.43 -3.22
C ARG A 143 -3.13 19.43 -2.76
N LEU A 144 -2.97 19.60 -1.46
CA LEU A 144 -1.87 20.39 -0.90
C LEU A 144 -0.58 19.53 -0.93
N ARG A 145 -0.09 19.25 -2.12
CA ARG A 145 1.32 18.99 -2.36
C ARG A 145 2.02 20.32 -2.65
N THR A 146 1.97 21.25 -1.78
CA THR A 146 2.94 22.34 -1.77
C THR A 146 4.05 21.97 -0.80
N MET A 147 5.09 21.35 -1.34
CA MET A 147 6.39 21.40 -0.68
C MET A 147 6.89 22.85 -0.81
N VAL A 148 6.58 23.66 0.15
CA VAL A 148 7.21 24.95 0.35
C VAL A 148 8.14 24.78 1.54
N ASP A 149 9.44 24.88 1.30
CA ASP A 149 10.50 24.93 2.30
C ASP A 149 10.58 23.74 3.29
N ASN A 150 10.41 22.51 2.83
CA ASN A 150 10.43 21.32 3.70
C ASN A 150 9.46 21.34 4.88
N LYS A 151 8.43 22.19 4.85
CA LYS A 151 7.43 22.29 5.91
C LYS A 151 6.07 21.91 5.36
N TYR A 152 5.56 20.78 5.81
CA TYR A 152 4.17 20.35 5.65
C TYR A 152 3.28 21.10 6.68
N THR A 153 3.13 22.41 6.56
CA THR A 153 2.44 23.21 7.57
C THR A 153 0.94 22.89 7.66
N ASP A 154 0.27 22.64 6.54
CA ASP A 154 -1.18 22.39 6.55
C ASP A 154 -1.55 20.97 6.99
N LEU A 155 -0.63 20.03 6.87
CA LEU A 155 -0.82 18.67 7.36
C LEU A 155 -0.77 18.59 8.90
N TRP A 156 -0.11 19.51 9.57
CA TRP A 156 -0.01 19.56 11.02
C TRP A 156 -1.33 19.96 11.71
N GLU A 157 -2.12 20.85 11.14
CA GLU A 157 -3.43 21.21 11.71
C GLU A 157 -4.36 20.01 11.75
N HIS A 158 -4.27 19.11 10.76
CA HIS A 158 -5.03 17.87 10.75
C HIS A 158 -4.49 16.80 11.69
N SER A 159 -3.23 16.84 12.07
CA SER A 159 -2.64 15.92 13.05
C SER A 159 -3.20 16.09 14.45
N GLN A 160 -3.82 17.22 14.74
CA GLN A 160 -4.52 17.51 16.01
C GLN A 160 -5.92 16.88 16.05
N LYS A 161 -6.44 16.34 14.95
CA LYS A 161 -7.73 15.66 14.91
C LYS A 161 -7.63 14.25 15.50
N GLU A 162 -8.79 13.71 15.87
CA GLU A 162 -8.90 12.35 16.38
C GLU A 162 -8.33 11.33 15.37
N LYS A 163 -7.39 10.53 15.84
CA LYS A 163 -6.79 9.45 15.06
C LYS A 163 -7.60 8.17 15.23
N LEU A 164 -7.98 7.59 14.12
CA LEU A 164 -8.63 6.29 14.04
C LEU A 164 -7.60 5.25 13.59
N TYR A 165 -7.18 4.38 14.49
CA TYR A 165 -6.16 3.38 14.17
C TYR A 165 -6.76 2.15 13.48
N ALA A 166 -6.13 1.74 12.39
CA ALA A 166 -6.45 0.47 11.74
C ALA A 166 -6.14 -0.70 12.69
N LYS A 167 -7.10 -1.56 12.85
CA LYS A 167 -6.93 -2.82 13.58
C LYS A 167 -6.96 -3.97 12.57
N PHE A 168 -6.04 -4.89 12.70
CA PHE A 168 -5.96 -6.05 11.84
C PHE A 168 -6.45 -7.29 12.59
N PRO A 169 -7.10 -8.23 11.90
CA PRO A 169 -7.37 -9.55 12.46
C PRO A 169 -6.06 -10.24 12.88
N GLU A 170 -6.15 -11.18 13.83
CA GLU A 170 -4.98 -11.95 14.28
C GLU A 170 -4.29 -12.70 13.13
N LYS A 171 -5.07 -13.20 12.19
CA LYS A 171 -4.52 -13.84 10.98
C LYS A 171 -4.13 -12.77 9.97
N ARG A 172 -2.99 -12.99 9.31
CA ARG A 172 -2.58 -12.17 8.16
C ARG A 172 -3.73 -12.05 7.16
N CYS A 173 -3.98 -10.86 6.70
CA CYS A 173 -5.02 -10.58 5.72
C CYS A 173 -4.56 -9.55 4.69
N ALA A 174 -5.20 -9.56 3.54
CA ALA A 174 -5.20 -8.42 2.65
C ALA A 174 -6.14 -7.36 3.20
N TRP A 175 -5.92 -6.12 2.82
CA TRP A 175 -6.74 -5.00 3.25
C TRP A 175 -6.83 -3.93 2.17
N MET A 176 -7.85 -3.13 2.28
CA MET A 176 -8.11 -1.98 1.43
C MET A 176 -8.08 -0.72 2.28
N LEU A 177 -7.53 0.33 1.72
CA LEU A 177 -7.71 1.68 2.24
C LEU A 177 -8.23 2.60 1.13
N ASN A 178 -9.08 3.54 1.50
CA ASN A 178 -9.48 4.64 0.63
C ASN A 178 -8.36 5.68 0.62
N SER A 179 -7.39 5.48 -0.25
CA SER A 179 -6.19 6.31 -0.26
C SER A 179 -6.40 7.69 -0.88
N LEU A 180 -7.47 7.86 -1.67
CA LEU A 180 -7.77 9.12 -2.34
C LEU A 180 -8.51 10.12 -1.43
N ASP A 181 -9.53 9.64 -0.71
CA ASP A 181 -10.41 10.52 0.07
C ASP A 181 -10.04 10.54 1.57
N ALA A 182 -9.30 9.52 2.05
CA ALA A 182 -8.94 9.40 3.45
C ALA A 182 -7.52 9.88 3.73
N PHE A 183 -7.39 10.88 4.59
CA PHE A 183 -6.09 11.23 5.14
C PHE A 183 -5.61 10.11 6.05
N HIS A 184 -4.46 9.57 5.71
CA HIS A 184 -3.84 8.48 6.45
C HIS A 184 -2.34 8.72 6.67
N GLY A 185 -1.83 8.09 7.70
CA GLY A 185 -0.43 8.16 8.07
C GLY A 185 -0.01 6.90 8.83
N ILE A 186 1.25 6.86 9.20
CA ILE A 186 1.81 5.75 9.97
C ILE A 186 2.53 6.32 11.17
N GLU A 187 2.25 5.78 12.35
CA GLU A 187 3.05 6.02 13.54
C GLU A 187 4.12 4.93 13.68
N LYS A 188 5.33 5.37 13.94
CA LYS A 188 6.45 4.48 14.19
C LYS A 188 6.21 3.59 15.41
N ASN A 189 6.76 2.40 15.34
CA ASN A 189 6.90 1.55 16.52
C ASN A 189 8.23 1.89 17.20
N PRO A 190 8.24 2.21 18.50
CA PRO A 190 9.47 2.51 19.25
C PRO A 190 10.37 1.29 19.42
N SER A 191 9.84 0.08 19.23
CA SER A 191 10.57 -1.19 19.41
C SER A 191 10.34 -2.13 18.23
N PRO A 192 10.80 -1.80 17.02
CA PRO A 192 10.61 -2.65 15.85
C PRO A 192 11.47 -3.92 15.95
N MET A 193 10.94 -5.04 15.49
CA MET A 193 11.63 -6.34 15.51
C MET A 193 11.99 -6.88 14.13
N GLY A 194 12.22 -6.03 13.16
CA GLY A 194 12.57 -6.49 11.80
C GLY A 194 12.18 -5.50 10.72
N ASN A 195 11.97 -6.00 9.52
CA ASN A 195 11.62 -5.22 8.35
C ASN A 195 10.12 -5.32 8.04
N ARG A 196 9.61 -4.32 7.34
CA ARG A 196 8.28 -4.36 6.75
C ARG A 196 8.40 -4.41 5.22
N VAL A 197 7.73 -5.38 4.62
CA VAL A 197 7.53 -5.41 3.18
C VAL A 197 6.04 -5.37 2.90
N THR A 198 5.58 -4.28 2.32
CA THR A 198 4.19 -4.11 1.92
C THR A 198 4.07 -4.37 0.43
N CYS A 199 3.16 -5.26 0.06
CA CYS A 199 2.74 -5.41 -1.33
C CYS A 199 1.58 -4.46 -1.61
N VAL A 200 1.72 -3.63 -2.64
CA VAL A 200 0.72 -2.65 -3.10
C VAL A 200 0.28 -3.03 -4.50
N LEU A 201 -1.02 -3.21 -4.68
CA LEU A 201 -1.61 -3.62 -5.94
C LEU A 201 -2.44 -2.49 -6.53
N ASN A 202 -2.16 -2.15 -7.77
CA ASN A 202 -2.86 -1.12 -8.53
C ASN A 202 -3.35 -1.68 -9.87
N GLY A 203 -4.51 -1.22 -10.30
CA GLY A 203 -5.07 -1.66 -11.58
C GLY A 203 -6.43 -1.07 -11.87
N ASP A 204 -6.99 -1.46 -13.00
CA ASP A 204 -8.36 -1.12 -13.37
C ASP A 204 -9.31 -2.14 -12.74
N TYR A 205 -10.22 -1.65 -11.91
CA TYR A 205 -11.13 -2.50 -11.18
C TYR A 205 -12.27 -3.05 -12.05
N ASP A 206 -12.58 -4.32 -11.82
CA ASP A 206 -13.93 -4.83 -12.05
C ASP A 206 -14.81 -4.36 -10.90
N TYR A 207 -15.52 -3.25 -11.08
CA TYR A 207 -16.29 -2.62 -10.01
C TYR A 207 -17.38 -3.52 -9.43
N LYS A 208 -17.95 -4.42 -10.25
CA LYS A 208 -18.93 -5.40 -9.74
C LYS A 208 -18.27 -6.32 -8.72
N LYS A 209 -17.17 -6.96 -9.10
CA LYS A 209 -16.41 -7.83 -8.20
C LYS A 209 -15.82 -7.08 -7.00
N LEU A 210 -15.40 -5.83 -7.21
CA LEU A 210 -14.90 -4.98 -6.13
C LEU A 210 -15.98 -4.76 -5.07
N PHE A 211 -17.16 -4.33 -5.47
CA PHE A 211 -18.23 -4.05 -4.51
C PHE A 211 -18.76 -5.31 -3.84
N GLU A 212 -18.85 -6.42 -4.55
CA GLU A 212 -19.17 -7.73 -3.94
C GLU A 212 -18.10 -8.13 -2.90
N LEU A 213 -16.81 -7.90 -3.18
CA LEU A 213 -15.74 -8.15 -2.23
C LEU A 213 -15.85 -7.22 -1.01
N LEU A 214 -16.06 -5.93 -1.21
CA LEU A 214 -16.18 -4.97 -0.12
C LEU A 214 -17.39 -5.26 0.77
N GLU A 215 -18.54 -5.61 0.19
CA GLU A 215 -19.76 -5.95 0.93
C GLU A 215 -19.53 -7.12 1.88
N ARG A 216 -19.02 -8.25 1.36
CA ARG A 216 -18.74 -9.41 2.20
C ARG A 216 -17.62 -9.16 3.21
N SER A 217 -16.61 -8.32 2.84
CA SER A 217 -15.51 -7.96 3.73
C SER A 217 -15.99 -7.12 4.91
N VAL A 218 -16.77 -6.08 4.68
CA VAL A 218 -17.34 -5.26 5.75
C VAL A 218 -18.26 -6.07 6.64
N LYS A 219 -19.07 -6.97 6.07
CA LYS A 219 -19.92 -7.87 6.85
C LYS A 219 -19.11 -8.78 7.78
N LYS A 220 -18.03 -9.36 7.26
CA LYS A 220 -17.14 -10.28 7.99
C LYS A 220 -16.28 -9.57 9.04
N TYR A 221 -15.76 -8.41 8.68
CA TYR A 221 -14.77 -7.66 9.46
C TYR A 221 -15.30 -6.33 10.00
N LYS A 222 -16.59 -6.28 10.34
CA LYS A 222 -17.28 -5.06 10.81
C LYS A 222 -16.50 -4.33 11.91
N GLN A 223 -15.96 -5.08 12.87
CA GLN A 223 -15.23 -4.56 14.03
C GLN A 223 -13.86 -3.97 13.70
N TYR A 224 -13.33 -4.28 12.53
CA TYR A 224 -12.03 -3.79 12.03
C TYR A 224 -12.19 -2.72 10.96
N SER A 225 -13.39 -2.58 10.40
CA SER A 225 -13.66 -1.61 9.34
C SER A 225 -13.80 -0.20 9.92
N ILE A 226 -13.20 0.77 9.23
CA ILE A 226 -13.29 2.18 9.59
C ILE A 226 -14.13 2.88 8.53
N VAL A 227 -15.18 3.54 8.98
CA VAL A 227 -16.12 4.30 8.15
C VAL A 227 -16.22 5.72 8.71
N TYR A 228 -16.40 6.72 7.82
CA TYR A 228 -16.68 8.10 8.23
C TYR A 228 -17.93 8.20 9.08
#